data_dc6da9b02c351f8104b86c652292e441
#
_entry.id   dc6da9b02c351f8104b86c652292e441
#
_cell.length_a   1.000
_cell.length_b   1.000
_cell.length_c   1.000
_cell.angle_alpha   90.00
_cell.angle_beta   90.00
_cell.angle_gamma   90.00
#
_symmetry.space_group_name_H-M   'P 1'
#
loop_
_entity.id
_entity.type
_entity.pdbx_description
1 polymer ?
#
loop_
_entity_poly.entity_id
_entity_poly.type
_entity_poly.pdbx_seq_one_letter_code
_entity_poly.pdbx_strand_id
1 'polypeptide(L)'
;MSALERANELSDAEDHTQAIAYYEEAADAYALLKEERWNMLMCVFNLGLCLRQADRLDAAIGAFARALALAEDQRTPFDTERERKTVQCKTHDELGKVLADKQSFTESLHHFTTALDIAKTMRDSLELQGIIRRHMANVLEDKGDTDQALAVCGQALEDLQTAGSEPYEIHQTTVDLATVHIVRDEHATAVDLLHEAINGFESLPGTEFAIAHARASLANALRFLGRFAEAERQYALADTVFRRSGRQSSIAYNLQNSALNYAEQGKWEAADRTYSEALSKFEELGVSDYETGRTLMNHSETIRLAGDPERAEEVCRQAIAALNRAEGAGGLVGMALTVLGCCLKDQQRLPEAETALMESVRLIEQNEGSAYSLAYAEMDLGVVIADQCRFDEAAPHFERAREEFLRCGMHYEANLVNREEADALQRESERAHDAEKKDALLVEALSLAVRAAVDADERRFQFPASDARMRWIQRVAEPSRELALSLAADAQDAGLVSELVASWRTSGVVSPSSGLERARGGDPGRPPHHPAQATVPITGVMATDAENGVGGVGSVEGLGDPSGGVRGSANAAGRSIGPNLVMPHGSRSTLSAYAPDLALRRKVKYR
;
A
#
# COMPACT_ATOMS: atom_id res chain seq x y z
N MET A 1 18.04 -17.37 -42.22
CA MET A 1 17.52 -16.40 -41.26
C MET A 1 18.70 -15.65 -40.69
N SER A 2 18.69 -14.32 -40.71
CA SER A 2 19.77 -13.53 -40.08
C SER A 2 19.67 -13.64 -38.54
N ALA A 3 20.80 -13.38 -37.86
CA ALA A 3 20.79 -13.37 -36.38
C ALA A 3 19.71 -12.43 -35.84
N LEU A 4 19.50 -11.27 -36.45
CA LEU A 4 18.45 -10.31 -36.09
C LEU A 4 17.03 -10.87 -36.27
N GLU A 5 16.72 -11.52 -37.38
CA GLU A 5 15.40 -12.15 -37.60
C GLU A 5 15.13 -13.22 -36.54
N ARG A 6 16.15 -14.01 -36.20
CA ARG A 6 16.01 -15.04 -35.15
C ARG A 6 15.84 -14.44 -33.76
N ALA A 7 16.57 -13.36 -33.47
CA ALA A 7 16.43 -12.64 -32.21
C ALA A 7 15.02 -12.04 -32.04
N ASN A 8 14.48 -11.44 -33.11
CA ASN A 8 13.11 -10.90 -33.08
C ASN A 8 12.06 -12.00 -32.85
N GLU A 9 12.14 -13.14 -33.58
CA GLU A 9 11.24 -14.28 -33.38
C GLU A 9 11.27 -14.83 -31.95
N LEU A 10 12.45 -14.90 -31.33
CA LEU A 10 12.61 -15.37 -29.95
C LEU A 10 12.11 -14.34 -28.94
N SER A 11 12.33 -13.06 -29.21
CA SER A 11 11.79 -11.98 -28.39
C SER A 11 10.25 -11.96 -28.42
N ASP A 12 9.66 -12.11 -29.59
CA ASP A 12 8.21 -12.21 -29.79
C ASP A 12 7.62 -13.49 -29.13
N ALA A 13 8.42 -14.55 -29.02
CA ALA A 13 8.08 -15.78 -28.31
C ALA A 13 8.36 -15.71 -26.77
N GLU A 14 8.76 -14.56 -26.26
CA GLU A 14 9.13 -14.31 -24.84
C GLU A 14 10.34 -15.15 -24.36
N ASP A 15 11.13 -15.75 -25.26
CA ASP A 15 12.39 -16.40 -24.91
C ASP A 15 13.54 -15.38 -24.90
N HIS A 16 13.46 -14.43 -23.96
CA HIS A 16 14.41 -13.33 -23.86
C HIS A 16 15.85 -13.81 -23.63
N THR A 17 16.03 -14.94 -22.94
CA THR A 17 17.38 -15.48 -22.67
C THR A 17 18.09 -15.91 -23.95
N GLN A 18 17.39 -16.56 -24.87
CA GLN A 18 17.98 -16.91 -26.16
C GLN A 18 18.05 -15.70 -27.10
N ALA A 19 17.04 -14.82 -27.09
CA ALA A 19 17.02 -13.61 -27.88
C ALA A 19 18.25 -12.72 -27.63
N ILE A 20 18.67 -12.57 -26.36
CA ILE A 20 19.88 -11.79 -25.98
C ILE A 20 21.11 -12.22 -26.77
N ALA A 21 21.42 -13.53 -26.83
CA ALA A 21 22.60 -14.03 -27.52
C ALA A 21 22.58 -13.68 -29.01
N TYR A 22 21.43 -13.79 -29.67
CA TYR A 22 21.27 -13.43 -31.07
C TYR A 22 21.31 -11.93 -31.34
N TYR A 23 20.79 -11.09 -30.42
CA TYR A 23 20.93 -9.64 -30.52
C TYR A 23 22.39 -9.20 -30.31
N GLU A 24 23.14 -9.82 -29.41
CA GLU A 24 24.57 -9.58 -29.21
C GLU A 24 25.36 -9.93 -30.50
N GLU A 25 25.12 -11.11 -31.07
CA GLU A 25 25.74 -11.54 -32.34
C GLU A 25 25.41 -10.57 -33.48
N ALA A 26 24.16 -10.16 -33.63
CA ALA A 26 23.73 -9.22 -34.65
C ALA A 26 24.38 -7.83 -34.44
N ALA A 27 24.40 -7.32 -33.20
CA ALA A 27 25.01 -6.03 -32.89
C ALA A 27 26.51 -6.01 -33.19
N ASP A 28 27.25 -7.10 -32.90
CA ASP A 28 28.66 -7.24 -33.20
C ASP A 28 28.91 -7.33 -34.72
N ALA A 29 28.06 -8.05 -35.45
CA ALA A 29 28.12 -8.12 -36.90
C ALA A 29 27.90 -6.72 -37.54
N TYR A 30 26.89 -5.99 -37.10
CA TYR A 30 26.63 -4.63 -37.60
C TYR A 30 27.70 -3.61 -37.17
N ALA A 31 28.37 -3.81 -36.04
CA ALA A 31 29.49 -2.95 -35.63
C ALA A 31 30.67 -2.96 -36.62
N LEU A 32 30.83 -4.06 -37.37
CA LEU A 32 31.85 -4.18 -38.42
C LEU A 32 31.44 -3.48 -39.73
N LEU A 33 30.13 -3.21 -39.91
CA LEU A 33 29.55 -2.64 -41.12
C LEU A 33 29.23 -1.16 -40.90
N LYS A 34 30.13 -0.27 -41.29
CA LYS A 34 30.03 1.19 -41.02
C LYS A 34 28.75 1.85 -41.55
N GLU A 35 28.10 1.25 -42.53
CA GLU A 35 26.90 1.75 -43.20
C GLU A 35 25.60 1.28 -42.53
N GLU A 36 25.66 0.27 -41.63
CA GLU A 36 24.50 -0.38 -40.99
C GLU A 36 24.18 0.16 -39.58
N ARG A 37 24.47 1.44 -39.33
CA ARG A 37 24.33 2.06 -38.01
C ARG A 37 22.90 2.06 -37.48
N TRP A 38 21.90 2.19 -38.36
CA TRP A 38 20.51 2.08 -38.01
C TRP A 38 20.16 0.67 -37.48
N ASN A 39 20.55 -0.36 -38.21
CA ASN A 39 20.31 -1.73 -37.79
C ASN A 39 21.03 -2.07 -36.48
N MET A 40 22.27 -1.54 -36.32
CA MET A 40 22.99 -1.65 -35.06
C MET A 40 22.25 -0.98 -33.89
N LEU A 41 21.69 0.23 -34.10
CA LEU A 41 20.92 0.94 -33.11
C LEU A 41 19.70 0.12 -32.69
N MET A 42 18.91 -0.39 -33.65
CA MET A 42 17.73 -1.21 -33.35
C MET A 42 18.09 -2.51 -32.64
N CYS A 43 19.17 -3.18 -33.02
CA CYS A 43 19.65 -4.38 -32.31
C CYS A 43 20.01 -4.08 -30.86
N VAL A 44 20.76 -3.02 -30.62
CA VAL A 44 21.21 -2.66 -29.27
C VAL A 44 20.03 -2.16 -28.42
N PHE A 45 19.05 -1.46 -29.00
CA PHE A 45 17.84 -1.06 -28.32
C PHE A 45 17.00 -2.28 -27.90
N ASN A 46 16.75 -3.22 -28.83
CA ASN A 46 16.00 -4.45 -28.52
C ASN A 46 16.77 -5.37 -27.56
N LEU A 47 18.09 -5.42 -27.65
CA LEU A 47 18.92 -6.07 -26.64
C LEU A 47 18.68 -5.50 -25.24
N GLY A 48 18.60 -4.18 -25.13
CA GLY A 48 18.29 -3.50 -23.88
C GLY A 48 16.94 -3.93 -23.30
N LEU A 49 15.90 -4.04 -24.15
CA LEU A 49 14.57 -4.52 -23.74
C LEU A 49 14.64 -5.96 -23.22
N CYS A 50 15.28 -6.88 -23.98
CA CYS A 50 15.41 -8.28 -23.54
C CYS A 50 16.24 -8.42 -22.26
N LEU A 51 17.31 -7.63 -22.11
CA LEU A 51 18.13 -7.63 -20.89
C LEU A 51 17.33 -7.15 -19.66
N ARG A 52 16.49 -6.12 -19.84
CA ARG A 52 15.58 -5.65 -18.79
C ARG A 52 14.60 -6.76 -18.39
N GLN A 53 13.97 -7.42 -19.36
CA GLN A 53 13.04 -8.52 -19.12
C GLN A 53 13.71 -9.73 -18.45
N ALA A 54 15.01 -9.94 -18.68
CA ALA A 54 15.82 -10.97 -18.04
C ALA A 54 16.43 -10.51 -16.69
N ASP A 55 15.99 -9.38 -16.14
CA ASP A 55 16.47 -8.76 -14.90
C ASP A 55 17.99 -8.48 -14.87
N ARG A 56 18.59 -8.33 -16.05
CA ARG A 56 20.01 -7.99 -16.22
C ARG A 56 20.17 -6.47 -16.34
N LEU A 57 19.78 -5.73 -15.29
CA LEU A 57 19.55 -4.28 -15.31
C LEU A 57 20.81 -3.48 -15.70
N ASP A 58 22.00 -3.81 -15.16
CA ASP A 58 23.24 -3.10 -15.51
C ASP A 58 23.61 -3.28 -16.99
N ALA A 59 23.41 -4.48 -17.51
CA ALA A 59 23.63 -4.74 -18.93
C ALA A 59 22.61 -4.00 -19.81
N ALA A 60 21.36 -3.92 -19.38
CA ALA A 60 20.31 -3.15 -20.06
C ALA A 60 20.64 -1.65 -20.12
N ILE A 61 21.10 -1.06 -19.01
CA ILE A 61 21.58 0.33 -18.98
C ILE A 61 22.71 0.53 -19.99
N GLY A 62 23.69 -0.39 -20.02
CA GLY A 62 24.80 -0.34 -20.99
C GLY A 62 24.32 -0.42 -22.45
N ALA A 63 23.32 -1.27 -22.73
CA ALA A 63 22.73 -1.39 -24.05
C ALA A 63 21.99 -0.11 -24.47
N PHE A 64 21.12 0.42 -23.61
CA PHE A 64 20.40 1.67 -23.90
C PHE A 64 21.34 2.88 -24.00
N ALA A 65 22.39 2.96 -23.20
CA ALA A 65 23.40 4.01 -23.34
C ALA A 65 24.11 3.95 -24.70
N ARG A 66 24.44 2.75 -25.21
CA ARG A 66 24.95 2.56 -26.58
C ARG A 66 23.92 2.97 -27.64
N ALA A 67 22.65 2.60 -27.46
CA ALA A 67 21.57 2.99 -28.36
C ALA A 67 21.43 4.52 -28.42
N LEU A 68 21.47 5.19 -27.27
CA LEU A 68 21.42 6.64 -27.18
C LEU A 68 22.59 7.31 -27.90
N ALA A 69 23.80 6.86 -27.66
CA ALA A 69 24.98 7.36 -28.35
C ALA A 69 24.91 7.19 -29.89
N LEU A 70 24.31 6.10 -30.37
CA LEU A 70 24.04 5.89 -31.80
C LEU A 70 22.94 6.83 -32.30
N ALA A 71 21.89 7.08 -31.52
CA ALA A 71 20.82 8.01 -31.90
C ALA A 71 21.28 9.48 -31.95
N GLU A 72 22.26 9.85 -31.13
CA GLU A 72 22.87 11.17 -31.10
C GLU A 72 23.94 11.38 -32.22
N ASP A 73 24.55 10.31 -32.70
CA ASP A 73 25.55 10.39 -33.75
C ASP A 73 24.92 10.82 -35.09
N GLN A 74 25.37 11.94 -35.62
CA GLN A 74 24.88 12.46 -36.90
C GLN A 74 25.11 11.54 -38.09
N ARG A 75 26.03 10.57 -37.98
CA ARG A 75 26.31 9.56 -39.02
C ARG A 75 25.26 8.45 -39.05
N THR A 76 24.42 8.31 -38.01
CA THR A 76 23.31 7.36 -38.03
C THR A 76 22.21 7.91 -38.94
N PRO A 77 21.82 7.18 -40.01
CA PRO A 77 20.80 7.65 -40.92
C PRO A 77 19.43 7.60 -40.28
N PHE A 78 18.72 8.71 -40.37
CA PHE A 78 17.31 8.83 -40.02
C PHE A 78 16.60 9.52 -41.18
N ASP A 79 15.38 9.12 -41.49
CA ASP A 79 14.62 9.73 -42.58
C ASP A 79 14.23 11.18 -42.24
N THR A 80 14.00 11.45 -40.95
CA THR A 80 13.62 12.77 -40.46
C THR A 80 14.24 13.08 -39.10
N GLU A 81 14.42 14.35 -38.80
CA GLU A 81 14.82 14.81 -37.47
C GLU A 81 13.78 14.44 -36.40
N ARG A 82 12.49 14.34 -36.78
CA ARG A 82 11.43 13.87 -35.90
C ARG A 82 11.65 12.43 -35.48
N GLU A 83 12.00 11.56 -36.42
CA GLU A 83 12.31 10.15 -36.15
C GLU A 83 13.50 10.02 -35.19
N ARG A 84 14.58 10.76 -35.43
CA ARG A 84 15.74 10.83 -34.54
C ARG A 84 15.33 11.17 -33.12
N LYS A 85 14.58 12.27 -32.95
CA LYS A 85 14.07 12.72 -31.64
C LYS A 85 13.14 11.69 -30.99
N THR A 86 12.29 11.02 -31.76
CA THR A 86 11.41 9.97 -31.24
C THR A 86 12.22 8.81 -30.67
N VAL A 87 13.28 8.37 -31.37
CA VAL A 87 14.16 7.31 -30.88
C VAL A 87 14.92 7.75 -29.63
N GLN A 88 15.42 8.99 -29.61
CA GLN A 88 16.06 9.54 -28.39
C GLN A 88 15.10 9.55 -27.20
N CYS A 89 13.86 10.04 -27.38
CA CYS A 89 12.83 10.03 -26.34
C CYS A 89 12.56 8.62 -25.83
N LYS A 90 12.33 7.66 -26.72
CA LYS A 90 12.07 6.26 -26.34
C LYS A 90 13.27 5.64 -25.61
N THR A 91 14.50 5.95 -26.03
CA THR A 91 15.70 5.42 -25.37
C THR A 91 15.88 6.01 -23.97
N HIS A 92 15.61 7.31 -23.80
CA HIS A 92 15.60 7.94 -22.48
C HIS A 92 14.47 7.38 -21.60
N ASP A 93 13.28 7.15 -22.15
CA ASP A 93 12.14 6.56 -21.45
C ASP A 93 12.50 5.15 -20.93
N GLU A 94 13.09 4.29 -21.77
CA GLU A 94 13.53 2.96 -21.35
C GLU A 94 14.67 3.01 -20.32
N LEU A 95 15.63 3.92 -20.46
CA LEU A 95 16.65 4.16 -19.42
C LEU A 95 16.01 4.56 -18.10
N GLY A 96 15.01 5.44 -18.15
CA GLY A 96 14.25 5.83 -16.97
C GLY A 96 13.60 4.64 -16.28
N LYS A 97 12.96 3.75 -17.04
CA LYS A 97 12.32 2.53 -16.49
C LYS A 97 13.33 1.58 -15.88
N VAL A 98 14.45 1.28 -16.55
CA VAL A 98 15.49 0.37 -16.01
C VAL A 98 16.12 0.94 -14.73
N LEU A 99 16.31 2.25 -14.66
CA LEU A 99 16.82 2.92 -13.46
C LEU A 99 15.79 2.91 -12.32
N ALA A 100 14.50 2.98 -12.65
CA ALA A 100 13.43 2.78 -11.67
C ALA A 100 13.44 1.36 -11.11
N ASP A 101 13.55 0.34 -11.98
CA ASP A 101 13.69 -1.07 -11.57
C ASP A 101 14.91 -1.27 -10.64
N LYS A 102 15.98 -0.48 -10.82
CA LYS A 102 17.15 -0.42 -9.91
C LYS A 102 16.94 0.45 -8.66
N GLN A 103 15.77 1.04 -8.49
CA GLN A 103 15.47 2.00 -7.42
C GLN A 103 16.35 3.28 -7.45
N SER A 104 17.00 3.56 -8.57
CA SER A 104 17.76 4.80 -8.81
C SER A 104 16.83 5.93 -9.25
N PHE A 105 15.85 6.28 -8.42
CA PHE A 105 14.74 7.16 -8.76
C PHE A 105 15.17 8.54 -9.25
N THR A 106 16.22 9.12 -8.68
CA THR A 106 16.71 10.44 -9.09
C THR A 106 17.24 10.43 -10.53
N GLU A 107 18.00 9.41 -10.89
CA GLU A 107 18.54 9.24 -12.24
C GLU A 107 17.42 8.88 -13.23
N SER A 108 16.49 8.03 -12.82
CA SER A 108 15.29 7.68 -13.57
C SER A 108 14.48 8.93 -13.96
N LEU A 109 14.14 9.77 -12.99
CA LEU A 109 13.41 11.03 -13.20
C LEU A 109 14.17 12.01 -14.10
N HIS A 110 15.50 12.05 -14.02
CA HIS A 110 16.33 12.84 -14.94
C HIS A 110 16.15 12.39 -16.39
N HIS A 111 16.17 11.09 -16.65
CA HIS A 111 15.97 10.56 -17.99
C HIS A 111 14.56 10.82 -18.52
N PHE A 112 13.50 10.63 -17.72
CA PHE A 112 12.14 11.00 -18.13
C PHE A 112 11.99 12.50 -18.41
N THR A 113 12.59 13.36 -17.58
CA THR A 113 12.59 14.81 -17.80
C THR A 113 13.26 15.15 -19.13
N THR A 114 14.42 14.54 -19.42
CA THR A 114 15.14 14.74 -20.70
C THR A 114 14.29 14.28 -21.88
N ALA A 115 13.66 13.10 -21.79
CA ALA A 115 12.76 12.59 -22.82
C ALA A 115 11.60 13.57 -23.06
N LEU A 116 10.97 14.07 -21.99
CA LEU A 116 9.87 15.02 -22.06
C LEU A 116 10.30 16.35 -22.71
N ASP A 117 11.47 16.86 -22.38
CA ASP A 117 11.98 18.10 -22.95
C ASP A 117 12.30 17.94 -24.45
N ILE A 118 12.83 16.81 -24.88
CA ILE A 118 12.97 16.51 -26.32
C ILE A 118 11.60 16.44 -26.98
N ALA A 119 10.62 15.72 -26.38
CA ALA A 119 9.26 15.57 -26.92
C ALA A 119 8.58 16.93 -27.12
N LYS A 120 8.69 17.86 -26.16
CA LYS A 120 8.13 19.22 -26.25
C LYS A 120 8.67 20.02 -27.45
N THR A 121 9.87 19.70 -27.97
CA THR A 121 10.41 20.35 -29.17
C THR A 121 9.79 19.84 -30.47
N MET A 122 9.02 18.77 -30.43
CA MET A 122 8.41 18.14 -31.60
C MET A 122 6.95 18.62 -31.77
N ARG A 123 6.51 18.74 -33.03
CA ARG A 123 5.08 18.99 -33.31
C ARG A 123 4.29 17.69 -33.11
N ASP A 124 3.05 17.82 -32.70
CA ASP A 124 2.11 16.70 -32.55
C ASP A 124 2.70 15.53 -31.69
N SER A 125 3.26 15.88 -30.53
CA SER A 125 3.92 14.94 -29.63
C SER A 125 3.20 14.75 -28.30
N LEU A 126 1.95 15.21 -28.18
CA LEU A 126 1.17 15.12 -26.93
C LEU A 126 1.04 13.68 -26.44
N GLU A 127 0.77 12.74 -27.35
CA GLU A 127 0.70 11.31 -27.01
C GLU A 127 2.01 10.81 -26.38
N LEU A 128 3.16 11.10 -27.03
CA LEU A 128 4.46 10.72 -26.47
C LEU A 128 4.74 11.41 -25.13
N GLN A 129 4.35 12.69 -24.98
CA GLN A 129 4.47 13.39 -23.71
C GLN A 129 3.60 12.74 -22.63
N GLY A 130 2.37 12.35 -22.94
CA GLY A 130 1.47 11.66 -22.04
C GLY A 130 2.04 10.32 -21.56
N ILE A 131 2.58 9.50 -22.49
CA ILE A 131 3.21 8.22 -22.15
C ILE A 131 4.41 8.41 -21.22
N ILE A 132 5.32 9.35 -21.54
CA ILE A 132 6.50 9.64 -20.70
C ILE A 132 6.07 10.14 -19.32
N ARG A 133 5.06 11.02 -19.22
CA ARG A 133 4.53 11.47 -17.92
C ARG A 133 3.91 10.34 -17.12
N ARG A 134 3.22 9.40 -17.76
CA ARG A 134 2.67 8.22 -17.08
C ARG A 134 3.78 7.41 -16.41
N HIS A 135 4.86 7.09 -17.14
CA HIS A 135 6.01 6.38 -16.56
C HIS A 135 6.70 7.19 -15.45
N MET A 136 6.83 8.50 -15.63
CA MET A 136 7.37 9.40 -14.61
C MET A 136 6.50 9.41 -13.34
N ALA A 137 5.17 9.36 -13.48
CA ALA A 137 4.25 9.33 -12.34
C ALA A 137 4.42 8.05 -11.52
N ASN A 138 4.60 6.89 -12.16
CA ASN A 138 4.84 5.62 -11.46
C ASN A 138 6.12 5.70 -10.61
N VAL A 139 7.19 6.28 -11.15
CA VAL A 139 8.45 6.45 -10.40
C VAL A 139 8.31 7.45 -9.24
N LEU A 140 7.50 8.49 -9.40
CA LEU A 140 7.21 9.44 -8.32
C LEU A 140 6.37 8.77 -7.22
N GLU A 141 5.46 7.87 -7.58
CA GLU A 141 4.70 7.05 -6.65
C GLU A 141 5.64 6.11 -5.86
N ASP A 142 6.50 5.35 -6.56
CA ASP A 142 7.48 4.45 -5.93
C ASP A 142 8.44 5.20 -4.99
N LYS A 143 8.80 6.44 -5.35
CA LYS A 143 9.61 7.33 -4.50
C LYS A 143 8.86 7.86 -3.28
N GLY A 144 7.52 7.75 -3.26
CA GLY A 144 6.66 8.29 -2.22
C GLY A 144 6.25 9.75 -2.41
N ASP A 145 6.58 10.36 -3.56
CA ASP A 145 6.19 11.75 -3.88
C ASP A 145 4.79 11.78 -4.53
N THR A 146 3.80 11.40 -3.74
CA THR A 146 2.43 11.13 -4.21
C THR A 146 1.71 12.38 -4.73
N ASP A 147 2.04 13.59 -4.23
CA ASP A 147 1.44 14.83 -4.73
C ASP A 147 1.93 15.15 -6.15
N GLN A 148 3.23 14.96 -6.41
CA GLN A 148 3.78 15.12 -7.75
C GLN A 148 3.30 14.00 -8.67
N ALA A 149 3.23 12.75 -8.20
CA ALA A 149 2.70 11.62 -8.95
C ALA A 149 1.27 11.91 -9.43
N LEU A 150 0.40 12.39 -8.56
CA LEU A 150 -0.98 12.77 -8.89
C LEU A 150 -1.03 13.85 -9.97
N ALA A 151 -0.26 14.92 -9.80
CA ALA A 151 -0.24 16.03 -10.76
C ALA A 151 0.26 15.59 -12.14
N VAL A 152 1.34 14.81 -12.17
CA VAL A 152 1.98 14.32 -13.41
C VAL A 152 1.10 13.29 -14.12
N CYS A 153 0.48 12.37 -13.37
CA CYS A 153 -0.42 11.35 -13.93
C CYS A 153 -1.72 11.98 -14.48
N GLY A 154 -2.28 12.96 -13.76
CA GLY A 154 -3.43 13.74 -14.26
C GLY A 154 -3.12 14.47 -15.57
N GLN A 155 -1.93 15.10 -15.66
CA GLN A 155 -1.49 15.74 -16.91
C GLN A 155 -1.24 14.71 -18.03
N ALA A 156 -0.74 13.51 -17.71
CA ALA A 156 -0.58 12.43 -18.68
C ALA A 156 -1.92 12.04 -19.31
N LEU A 157 -2.95 11.88 -18.47
CA LEU A 157 -4.29 11.54 -18.94
C LEU A 157 -4.89 12.64 -19.82
N GLU A 158 -4.75 13.92 -19.43
CA GLU A 158 -5.20 15.06 -20.22
C GLU A 158 -4.50 15.13 -21.59
N ASP A 159 -3.19 14.92 -21.63
CA ASP A 159 -2.40 14.90 -22.86
C ASP A 159 -2.86 13.80 -23.82
N LEU A 160 -3.05 12.55 -23.30
CA LEU A 160 -3.50 11.42 -24.11
C LEU A 160 -4.91 11.62 -24.66
N GLN A 161 -5.82 12.13 -23.83
CA GLN A 161 -7.19 12.46 -24.27
C GLN A 161 -7.19 13.57 -25.33
N THR A 162 -6.37 14.62 -25.15
CA THR A 162 -6.26 15.74 -26.10
C THR A 162 -5.62 15.30 -27.40
N ALA A 163 -4.65 14.39 -27.34
CA ALA A 163 -4.01 13.80 -28.54
C ALA A 163 -4.96 12.90 -29.32
N GLY A 164 -6.06 12.44 -28.73
CA GLY A 164 -6.92 11.39 -29.29
C GLY A 164 -6.19 10.07 -29.39
N SER A 165 -5.34 9.76 -28.39
CA SER A 165 -4.55 8.55 -28.33
C SER A 165 -5.42 7.29 -28.32
N GLU A 166 -4.78 6.13 -28.56
CA GLU A 166 -5.46 4.84 -28.51
C GLU A 166 -6.19 4.67 -27.17
N PRO A 167 -7.44 4.19 -27.17
CA PRO A 167 -8.22 4.03 -25.94
C PRO A 167 -7.54 3.18 -24.88
N TYR A 168 -6.70 2.20 -25.29
CA TYR A 168 -5.92 1.39 -24.38
C TYR A 168 -5.00 2.22 -23.48
N GLU A 169 -4.24 3.16 -24.06
CA GLU A 169 -3.31 4.02 -23.31
C GLU A 169 -4.04 4.94 -22.33
N ILE A 170 -5.22 5.44 -22.72
CA ILE A 170 -6.06 6.26 -21.85
C ILE A 170 -6.53 5.44 -20.64
N HIS A 171 -7.06 4.24 -20.86
CA HIS A 171 -7.55 3.39 -19.77
C HIS A 171 -6.42 2.87 -18.89
N GLN A 172 -5.25 2.56 -19.46
CA GLN A 172 -4.07 2.19 -18.67
C GLN A 172 -3.63 3.36 -17.76
N THR A 173 -3.58 4.58 -18.29
CA THR A 173 -3.27 5.77 -17.48
C THR A 173 -4.33 6.03 -16.41
N THR A 174 -5.59 5.69 -16.67
CA THR A 174 -6.65 5.77 -15.66
C THR A 174 -6.41 4.75 -14.52
N VAL A 175 -5.92 3.55 -14.82
CA VAL A 175 -5.52 2.56 -13.80
C VAL A 175 -4.35 3.09 -12.97
N ASP A 176 -3.32 3.64 -13.61
CA ASP A 176 -2.15 4.19 -12.92
C ASP A 176 -2.56 5.37 -12.02
N LEU A 177 -3.45 6.25 -12.50
CA LEU A 177 -4.02 7.34 -11.69
C LEU A 177 -4.78 6.81 -10.47
N ALA A 178 -5.54 5.73 -10.65
CA ALA A 178 -6.25 5.10 -9.54
C ALA A 178 -5.29 4.50 -8.51
N THR A 179 -4.14 3.97 -8.92
CA THR A 179 -3.10 3.47 -8.02
C THR A 179 -2.52 4.61 -7.17
N VAL A 180 -2.24 5.76 -7.76
CA VAL A 180 -1.83 6.97 -7.01
C VAL A 180 -2.88 7.36 -5.97
N HIS A 181 -4.19 7.31 -6.32
CA HIS A 181 -5.26 7.58 -5.36
C HIS A 181 -5.32 6.53 -4.24
N ILE A 182 -4.99 5.24 -4.51
CA ILE A 182 -4.89 4.20 -3.45
C ILE A 182 -3.80 4.57 -2.44
N VAL A 183 -2.61 4.95 -2.93
CA VAL A 183 -1.48 5.32 -2.05
C VAL A 183 -1.78 6.58 -1.22
N ARG A 184 -2.66 7.46 -1.72
CA ARG A 184 -3.12 8.67 -1.02
C ARG A 184 -4.31 8.44 -0.08
N ASP A 185 -4.69 7.20 0.20
CA ASP A 185 -5.88 6.83 0.98
C ASP A 185 -7.23 7.32 0.37
N GLU A 186 -7.24 7.71 -0.88
CA GLU A 186 -8.42 8.18 -1.61
C GLU A 186 -9.15 7.00 -2.29
N HIS A 187 -9.37 5.92 -1.55
CA HIS A 187 -9.79 4.62 -2.08
C HIS A 187 -11.15 4.64 -2.80
N ALA A 188 -12.07 5.53 -2.42
CA ALA A 188 -13.36 5.65 -3.09
C ALA A 188 -13.20 6.18 -4.52
N THR A 189 -12.37 7.21 -4.72
CA THR A 189 -12.01 7.74 -6.04
C THR A 189 -11.32 6.68 -6.89
N ALA A 190 -10.40 5.92 -6.29
CA ALA A 190 -9.71 4.82 -6.99
C ALA A 190 -10.70 3.76 -7.48
N VAL A 191 -11.70 3.37 -6.69
CA VAL A 191 -12.74 2.41 -7.09
C VAL A 191 -13.51 2.92 -8.30
N ASP A 192 -13.90 4.19 -8.34
CA ASP A 192 -14.64 4.77 -9.46
C ASP A 192 -13.80 4.78 -10.75
N LEU A 193 -12.53 5.22 -10.66
CA LEU A 193 -11.59 5.21 -11.78
C LEU A 193 -11.32 3.80 -12.32
N LEU A 194 -11.14 2.81 -11.43
CA LEU A 194 -10.91 1.42 -11.84
C LEU A 194 -12.13 0.79 -12.50
N HIS A 195 -13.33 1.14 -12.05
CA HIS A 195 -14.55 0.72 -12.76
C HIS A 195 -14.63 1.35 -14.16
N GLU A 196 -14.29 2.64 -14.30
CA GLU A 196 -14.22 3.32 -15.59
C GLU A 196 -13.22 2.63 -16.52
N ALA A 197 -11.99 2.37 -16.05
CA ALA A 197 -10.95 1.71 -16.83
C ALA A 197 -11.35 0.29 -17.26
N ILE A 198 -11.91 -0.52 -16.34
CA ILE A 198 -12.38 -1.88 -16.65
C ILE A 198 -13.46 -1.85 -17.74
N ASN A 199 -14.47 -0.99 -17.60
CA ASN A 199 -15.53 -0.84 -18.59
C ASN A 199 -14.96 -0.40 -19.96
N GLY A 200 -13.97 0.47 -19.95
CA GLY A 200 -13.28 0.91 -21.16
C GLY A 200 -12.53 -0.24 -21.84
N PHE A 201 -11.73 -0.98 -21.09
CA PHE A 201 -11.03 -2.16 -21.61
C PHE A 201 -11.97 -3.25 -22.12
N GLU A 202 -13.11 -3.49 -21.46
CA GLU A 202 -14.11 -4.48 -21.91
C GLU A 202 -14.68 -4.18 -23.30
N SER A 203 -14.58 -2.93 -23.76
CA SER A 203 -14.97 -2.53 -25.11
C SER A 203 -13.89 -2.80 -26.18
N LEU A 204 -12.68 -3.18 -25.78
CA LEU A 204 -11.52 -3.37 -26.65
C LEU A 204 -11.18 -4.87 -26.77
N PRO A 205 -10.76 -5.35 -27.95
CA PRO A 205 -10.34 -6.73 -28.11
C PRO A 205 -8.92 -6.95 -27.51
N GLY A 206 -8.69 -8.14 -26.94
CA GLY A 206 -7.34 -8.54 -26.47
C GLY A 206 -6.88 -7.89 -25.18
N THR A 207 -7.80 -7.31 -24.39
CA THR A 207 -7.50 -6.57 -23.17
C THR A 207 -7.74 -7.38 -21.88
N GLU A 208 -7.95 -8.69 -21.98
CA GLU A 208 -8.28 -9.54 -20.82
C GLU A 208 -7.24 -9.44 -19.71
N PHE A 209 -5.97 -9.29 -20.08
CA PHE A 209 -4.88 -9.16 -19.14
C PHE A 209 -4.89 -7.79 -18.42
N ALA A 210 -5.10 -6.71 -19.16
CA ALA A 210 -5.25 -5.36 -18.60
C ALA A 210 -6.46 -5.29 -17.65
N ILE A 211 -7.58 -5.92 -18.02
CA ILE A 211 -8.76 -6.05 -17.16
C ILE A 211 -8.41 -6.80 -15.86
N ALA A 212 -7.61 -7.87 -15.94
CA ALA A 212 -7.22 -8.63 -14.77
C ALA A 212 -6.34 -7.79 -13.80
N HIS A 213 -5.41 -7.01 -14.34
CA HIS A 213 -4.63 -6.06 -13.54
C HIS A 213 -5.50 -4.99 -12.90
N ALA A 214 -6.37 -4.33 -13.66
CA ALA A 214 -7.30 -3.35 -13.14
C ALA A 214 -8.21 -3.93 -12.05
N ARG A 215 -8.63 -5.21 -12.18
CA ARG A 215 -9.40 -5.91 -11.14
C ARG A 215 -8.58 -6.20 -9.88
N ALA A 216 -7.31 -6.55 -10.01
CA ALA A 216 -6.42 -6.72 -8.85
C ALA A 216 -6.25 -5.39 -8.10
N SER A 217 -6.09 -4.28 -8.81
CA SER A 217 -6.05 -2.92 -8.22
C SER A 217 -7.37 -2.56 -7.56
N LEU A 218 -8.50 -2.84 -8.22
CA LEU A 218 -9.84 -2.63 -7.65
C LEU A 218 -10.02 -3.44 -6.37
N ALA A 219 -9.53 -4.66 -6.33
CA ALA A 219 -9.57 -5.49 -5.14
C ALA A 219 -8.77 -4.87 -3.99
N ASN A 220 -7.58 -4.31 -4.27
CA ASN A 220 -6.80 -3.57 -3.27
C ASN A 220 -7.58 -2.37 -2.72
N ALA A 221 -8.15 -1.52 -3.58
CA ALA A 221 -8.95 -0.36 -3.15
C ALA A 221 -10.18 -0.78 -2.33
N LEU A 222 -10.88 -1.84 -2.74
CA LEU A 222 -12.03 -2.40 -2.02
C LEU A 222 -11.62 -2.96 -0.66
N ARG A 223 -10.45 -3.59 -0.55
CA ARG A 223 -9.90 -4.10 0.72
C ARG A 223 -9.69 -2.96 1.71
N PHE A 224 -9.07 -1.87 1.29
CA PHE A 224 -8.89 -0.69 2.14
C PHE A 224 -10.22 -0.06 2.58
N LEU A 225 -11.25 -0.11 1.74
CA LEU A 225 -12.61 0.30 2.11
C LEU A 225 -13.34 -0.72 3.01
N GLY A 226 -12.69 -1.84 3.37
CA GLY A 226 -13.31 -2.90 4.15
C GLY A 226 -14.36 -3.72 3.39
N ARG A 227 -14.44 -3.58 2.05
CA ARG A 227 -15.36 -4.33 1.17
C ARG A 227 -14.75 -5.68 0.79
N PHE A 228 -14.32 -6.43 1.79
CA PHE A 228 -13.49 -7.62 1.64
C PHE A 228 -14.08 -8.73 0.77
N ALA A 229 -15.39 -8.98 0.84
CA ALA A 229 -16.04 -9.98 0.01
C ALA A 229 -16.06 -9.57 -1.48
N GLU A 230 -16.10 -8.28 -1.76
CA GLU A 230 -16.00 -7.78 -3.14
C GLU A 230 -14.56 -7.84 -3.63
N ALA A 231 -13.59 -7.47 -2.79
CA ALA A 231 -12.18 -7.63 -3.07
C ALA A 231 -11.83 -9.09 -3.40
N GLU A 232 -12.27 -10.04 -2.58
CA GLU A 232 -12.07 -11.47 -2.80
C GLU A 232 -12.57 -11.92 -4.19
N ARG A 233 -13.75 -11.44 -4.61
CA ARG A 233 -14.27 -11.74 -5.96
C ARG A 233 -13.41 -11.17 -7.08
N GLN A 234 -12.90 -9.94 -6.92
CA GLN A 234 -12.05 -9.31 -7.94
C GLN A 234 -10.70 -10.01 -8.05
N TYR A 235 -10.06 -10.37 -6.92
CA TYR A 235 -8.84 -11.18 -6.93
C TYR A 235 -9.05 -12.54 -7.62
N ALA A 236 -10.16 -13.23 -7.35
CA ALA A 236 -10.45 -14.52 -7.98
C ALA A 236 -10.66 -14.41 -9.51
N LEU A 237 -11.30 -13.32 -9.97
CA LEU A 237 -11.44 -13.05 -11.40
C LEU A 237 -10.09 -12.75 -12.06
N ALA A 238 -9.24 -11.97 -11.42
CA ALA A 238 -7.89 -11.69 -11.88
C ALA A 238 -7.03 -12.97 -11.93
N ASP A 239 -7.03 -13.76 -10.85
CA ASP A 239 -6.31 -15.04 -10.78
C ASP A 239 -6.65 -16.00 -11.91
N THR A 240 -7.93 -16.08 -12.27
CA THR A 240 -8.39 -16.93 -13.38
C THR A 240 -7.73 -16.55 -14.70
N VAL A 241 -7.57 -15.26 -14.98
CA VAL A 241 -6.92 -14.77 -16.21
C VAL A 241 -5.41 -14.98 -16.13
N PHE A 242 -4.77 -14.62 -15.00
CA PHE A 242 -3.34 -14.78 -14.83
C PHE A 242 -2.90 -16.25 -14.96
N ARG A 243 -3.62 -17.19 -14.36
CA ARG A 243 -3.35 -18.63 -14.53
C ARG A 243 -3.52 -19.10 -15.97
N ARG A 244 -4.58 -18.64 -16.66
CA ARG A 244 -4.81 -18.99 -18.06
C ARG A 244 -3.74 -18.46 -19.01
N SER A 245 -3.23 -17.26 -18.73
CA SER A 245 -2.15 -16.65 -19.51
C SER A 245 -0.74 -17.12 -19.12
N GLY A 246 -0.61 -17.96 -18.07
CA GLY A 246 0.68 -18.47 -17.60
C GLY A 246 1.59 -17.45 -16.92
N ARG A 247 1.09 -16.26 -16.60
CA ARG A 247 1.84 -15.15 -16.00
C ARG A 247 2.14 -15.40 -14.52
N GLN A 248 3.24 -16.11 -14.25
CA GLN A 248 3.58 -16.58 -12.90
C GLN A 248 3.77 -15.44 -11.90
N SER A 249 4.40 -14.32 -12.31
CA SER A 249 4.60 -13.13 -11.46
C SER A 249 3.26 -12.53 -11.02
N SER A 250 2.35 -12.28 -11.97
CA SER A 250 1.01 -11.73 -11.67
C SER A 250 0.21 -12.66 -10.74
N ILE A 251 0.35 -13.99 -10.90
CA ILE A 251 -0.26 -14.98 -9.99
C ILE A 251 0.29 -14.78 -8.58
N ALA A 252 1.62 -14.72 -8.41
CA ALA A 252 2.27 -14.64 -7.11
C ALA A 252 1.87 -13.35 -6.35
N TYR A 253 1.89 -12.20 -7.00
CA TYR A 253 1.47 -10.93 -6.39
C TYR A 253 -0.04 -10.89 -6.09
N ASN A 254 -0.87 -11.44 -6.97
CA ASN A 254 -2.31 -11.54 -6.72
C ASN A 254 -2.62 -12.44 -5.52
N LEU A 255 -1.89 -13.55 -5.36
CA LEU A 255 -1.98 -14.43 -4.19
C LEU A 255 -1.56 -13.69 -2.91
N GLN A 256 -0.45 -12.94 -2.92
CA GLN A 256 0.00 -12.14 -1.79
C GLN A 256 -1.07 -11.16 -1.31
N ASN A 257 -1.68 -10.41 -2.25
CA ASN A 257 -2.73 -9.46 -1.93
C ASN A 257 -4.03 -10.15 -1.48
N SER A 258 -4.37 -11.30 -2.06
CA SER A 258 -5.49 -12.14 -1.62
C SER A 258 -5.29 -12.65 -0.20
N ALA A 259 -4.06 -13.05 0.16
CA ALA A 259 -3.73 -13.51 1.50
C ALA A 259 -3.92 -12.40 2.54
N LEU A 260 -3.51 -11.17 2.23
CA LEU A 260 -3.80 -9.99 3.05
C LEU A 260 -5.31 -9.80 3.24
N ASN A 261 -6.08 -9.89 2.17
CA ASN A 261 -7.54 -9.76 2.25
C ASN A 261 -8.17 -10.86 3.12
N TYR A 262 -7.64 -12.08 3.09
CA TYR A 262 -8.07 -13.14 4.01
C TYR A 262 -7.67 -12.87 5.46
N ALA A 263 -6.45 -12.41 5.69
CA ALA A 263 -5.96 -12.06 7.03
C ALA A 263 -6.82 -10.95 7.67
N GLU A 264 -7.13 -9.89 6.93
CA GLU A 264 -8.01 -8.83 7.39
C GLU A 264 -9.45 -9.29 7.62
N GLN A 265 -9.86 -10.38 6.99
CA GLN A 265 -11.11 -11.07 7.29
C GLN A 265 -11.04 -11.97 8.52
N GLY A 266 -9.88 -12.22 9.10
CA GLY A 266 -9.68 -13.22 10.15
C GLY A 266 -9.81 -14.66 9.64
N LYS A 267 -9.72 -14.87 8.31
CA LYS A 267 -9.69 -16.18 7.67
C LYS A 267 -8.26 -16.74 7.69
N TRP A 268 -7.74 -16.99 8.90
CA TRP A 268 -6.31 -17.25 9.15
C TRP A 268 -5.75 -18.42 8.34
N GLU A 269 -6.47 -19.56 8.28
CA GLU A 269 -6.02 -20.74 7.56
C GLU A 269 -6.02 -20.52 6.03
N ALA A 270 -6.92 -19.69 5.53
CA ALA A 270 -6.93 -19.32 4.11
C ALA A 270 -5.77 -18.39 3.80
N ALA A 271 -5.52 -17.39 4.65
CA ALA A 271 -4.40 -16.47 4.52
C ALA A 271 -3.06 -17.21 4.55
N ASP A 272 -2.84 -18.09 5.53
CA ASP A 272 -1.62 -18.88 5.69
C ASP A 272 -1.31 -19.74 4.46
N ARG A 273 -2.32 -20.47 3.95
CA ARG A 273 -2.16 -21.27 2.72
C ARG A 273 -1.85 -20.41 1.50
N THR A 274 -2.51 -19.27 1.37
CA THR A 274 -2.34 -18.40 0.21
C THR A 274 -0.98 -17.70 0.24
N TYR A 275 -0.48 -17.28 1.40
CA TYR A 275 0.90 -16.79 1.55
C TYR A 275 1.93 -17.86 1.21
N SER A 276 1.72 -19.11 1.67
CA SER A 276 2.63 -20.20 1.37
C SER A 276 2.69 -20.49 -0.14
N GLU A 277 1.55 -20.43 -0.85
CA GLU A 277 1.52 -20.55 -2.30
C GLU A 277 2.23 -19.39 -3.00
N ALA A 278 2.02 -18.15 -2.55
CA ALA A 278 2.70 -16.98 -3.09
C ALA A 278 4.22 -17.07 -2.93
N LEU A 279 4.70 -17.44 -1.74
CA LEU A 279 6.12 -17.62 -1.44
C LEU A 279 6.77 -18.72 -2.28
N SER A 280 6.07 -19.85 -2.48
CA SER A 280 6.55 -20.92 -3.36
C SER A 280 6.70 -20.43 -4.80
N LYS A 281 5.77 -19.58 -5.27
CA LYS A 281 5.87 -18.97 -6.60
C LYS A 281 7.02 -17.98 -6.69
N PHE A 282 7.25 -17.17 -5.67
CA PHE A 282 8.40 -16.26 -5.64
C PHE A 282 9.73 -17.01 -5.66
N GLU A 283 9.83 -18.15 -4.97
CA GLU A 283 11.01 -19.02 -5.00
C GLU A 283 11.23 -19.62 -6.41
N GLU A 284 10.16 -20.13 -7.06
CA GLU A 284 10.22 -20.66 -8.43
C GLU A 284 10.68 -19.60 -9.44
N LEU A 285 10.32 -18.35 -9.24
CA LEU A 285 10.63 -17.22 -10.11
C LEU A 285 12.00 -16.60 -9.82
N GLY A 286 12.63 -16.93 -8.70
CA GLY A 286 13.84 -16.26 -8.25
C GLY A 286 13.62 -14.77 -7.96
N VAL A 287 12.43 -14.42 -7.44
CA VAL A 287 12.08 -13.03 -7.10
C VAL A 287 13.04 -12.49 -6.05
N SER A 288 13.23 -11.17 -6.05
CA SER A 288 14.19 -10.50 -5.18
C SER A 288 13.97 -10.81 -3.69
N ASP A 289 15.06 -10.81 -2.94
CA ASP A 289 15.03 -10.95 -1.49
C ASP A 289 14.17 -9.88 -0.80
N TYR A 290 14.02 -8.70 -1.41
CA TYR A 290 13.16 -7.62 -0.95
C TYR A 290 11.68 -8.04 -0.91
N GLU A 291 11.14 -8.52 -2.04
CA GLU A 291 9.74 -8.95 -2.14
C GLU A 291 9.45 -10.19 -1.31
N THR A 292 10.37 -11.14 -1.34
CA THR A 292 10.27 -12.35 -0.51
C THR A 292 10.24 -12.00 0.97
N GLY A 293 11.14 -11.13 1.42
CA GLY A 293 11.21 -10.70 2.81
C GLY A 293 9.98 -9.91 3.25
N ARG A 294 9.48 -9.02 2.39
CA ARG A 294 8.24 -8.28 2.64
C ARG A 294 7.02 -9.20 2.79
N THR A 295 6.93 -10.21 1.93
CA THR A 295 5.84 -11.20 1.99
C THR A 295 5.92 -12.07 3.25
N LEU A 296 7.13 -12.51 3.62
CA LEU A 296 7.36 -13.25 4.86
C LEU A 296 7.01 -12.43 6.11
N MET A 297 7.32 -11.13 6.12
CA MET A 297 6.96 -10.23 7.21
C MET A 297 5.44 -10.19 7.41
N ASN A 298 4.68 -10.04 6.34
CA ASN A 298 3.21 -10.03 6.38
C ASN A 298 2.62 -11.37 6.79
N HIS A 299 3.20 -12.45 6.30
CA HIS A 299 2.83 -13.81 6.68
C HIS A 299 3.06 -14.04 8.17
N SER A 300 4.22 -13.62 8.69
CA SER A 300 4.54 -13.68 10.12
C SER A 300 3.50 -12.95 10.97
N GLU A 301 3.16 -11.71 10.63
CA GLU A 301 2.14 -10.96 11.36
C GLU A 301 0.78 -11.66 11.31
N THR A 302 0.42 -12.25 10.18
CA THR A 302 -0.81 -13.04 10.04
C THR A 302 -0.83 -14.26 10.97
N ILE A 303 0.28 -14.98 11.05
CA ILE A 303 0.45 -16.15 11.94
C ILE A 303 0.37 -15.72 13.41
N ARG A 304 1.02 -14.60 13.76
CA ARG A 304 0.95 -14.03 15.11
C ARG A 304 -0.48 -13.69 15.52
N LEU A 305 -1.22 -13.01 14.64
CA LEU A 305 -2.62 -12.65 14.85
C LEU A 305 -3.56 -13.87 14.89
N ALA A 306 -3.15 -14.98 14.28
CA ALA A 306 -3.84 -16.26 14.39
C ALA A 306 -3.62 -16.96 15.75
N GLY A 307 -2.67 -16.47 16.57
CA GLY A 307 -2.39 -16.96 17.91
C GLY A 307 -1.23 -17.96 18.00
N ASP A 308 -0.33 -17.98 17.03
CA ASP A 308 0.88 -18.83 17.02
C ASP A 308 2.15 -17.95 16.96
N PRO A 309 2.52 -17.30 18.07
CA PRO A 309 3.64 -16.37 18.09
C PRO A 309 5.01 -17.04 17.92
N GLU A 310 5.15 -18.33 18.26
CA GLU A 310 6.39 -19.09 18.09
C GLU A 310 6.70 -19.33 16.60
N ARG A 311 5.71 -19.80 15.84
CA ARG A 311 5.83 -19.97 14.40
C ARG A 311 5.98 -18.60 13.69
N ALA A 312 5.29 -17.59 14.17
CA ALA A 312 5.41 -16.22 13.66
C ALA A 312 6.84 -15.69 13.82
N GLU A 313 7.48 -15.91 14.97
CA GLU A 313 8.88 -15.55 15.20
C GLU A 313 9.82 -16.22 14.19
N GLU A 314 9.63 -17.51 13.91
CA GLU A 314 10.46 -18.24 12.95
C GLU A 314 10.35 -17.63 11.54
N VAL A 315 9.13 -17.40 11.06
CA VAL A 315 8.88 -16.78 9.74
C VAL A 315 9.39 -15.33 9.70
N CYS A 316 9.24 -14.57 10.78
CA CYS A 316 9.75 -13.20 10.88
C CYS A 316 11.28 -13.15 10.78
N ARG A 317 11.99 -14.08 11.40
CA ARG A 317 13.45 -14.19 11.29
C ARG A 317 13.89 -14.51 9.85
N GLN A 318 13.13 -15.33 9.13
CA GLN A 318 13.36 -15.57 7.70
C GLN A 318 13.14 -14.28 6.89
N ALA A 319 12.10 -13.50 7.21
CA ALA A 319 11.87 -12.20 6.59
C ALA A 319 13.06 -11.25 6.78
N ILE A 320 13.52 -11.09 8.02
CA ILE A 320 14.69 -10.27 8.36
C ILE A 320 15.95 -10.75 7.63
N ALA A 321 16.15 -12.07 7.54
CA ALA A 321 17.31 -12.64 6.83
C ALA A 321 17.26 -12.35 5.32
N ALA A 322 16.08 -12.40 4.69
CA ALA A 322 15.90 -12.02 3.28
C ALA A 322 16.13 -10.51 3.09
N LEU A 323 15.47 -9.67 3.88
CA LEU A 323 15.60 -8.21 3.78
C LEU A 323 17.04 -7.71 3.99
N ASN A 324 17.80 -8.37 4.87
CA ASN A 324 19.22 -8.02 5.07
C ASN A 324 20.13 -8.33 3.86
N ARG A 325 19.67 -9.16 2.91
CA ARG A 325 20.39 -9.39 1.65
C ARG A 325 19.99 -8.41 0.55
N ALA A 326 18.85 -7.74 0.73
CA ALA A 326 18.34 -6.77 -0.23
C ALA A 326 18.96 -5.39 -0.01
N GLU A 327 19.42 -4.74 -1.07
CA GLU A 327 19.89 -3.35 -1.01
C GLU A 327 18.72 -2.41 -0.69
N GLY A 328 18.97 -1.40 0.13
CA GLY A 328 17.97 -0.37 0.46
C GLY A 328 16.84 -0.81 1.40
N ALA A 329 16.81 -2.06 1.85
CA ALA A 329 15.72 -2.61 2.65
C ALA A 329 15.76 -2.24 4.14
N GLY A 330 16.65 -1.36 4.59
CA GLY A 330 16.85 -1.03 6.01
C GLY A 330 15.58 -0.61 6.75
N GLY A 331 14.72 0.17 6.11
CA GLY A 331 13.42 0.54 6.66
C GLY A 331 12.49 -0.65 6.87
N LEU A 332 12.43 -1.59 5.89
CA LEU A 332 11.64 -2.82 6.02
C LEU A 332 12.21 -3.79 7.07
N VAL A 333 13.54 -3.84 7.22
CA VAL A 333 14.16 -4.59 8.32
C VAL A 333 13.68 -4.04 9.66
N GLY A 334 13.63 -2.71 9.81
CA GLY A 334 13.06 -2.06 10.98
C GLY A 334 11.61 -2.49 11.23
N MET A 335 10.77 -2.46 10.21
CA MET A 335 9.37 -2.91 10.31
C MET A 335 9.25 -4.40 10.69
N ALA A 336 10.08 -5.27 10.11
CA ALA A 336 10.11 -6.68 10.46
C ALA A 336 10.56 -6.90 11.90
N LEU A 337 11.48 -6.07 12.42
CA LEU A 337 11.86 -6.09 13.83
C LEU A 337 10.72 -5.63 14.76
N THR A 338 9.85 -4.71 14.31
CA THR A 338 8.61 -4.40 15.05
C THR A 338 7.74 -5.65 15.19
N VAL A 339 7.50 -6.37 14.09
CA VAL A 339 6.72 -7.63 14.11
C VAL A 339 7.39 -8.66 15.02
N LEU A 340 8.74 -8.80 14.96
CA LEU A 340 9.49 -9.68 15.84
C LEU A 340 9.31 -9.30 17.31
N GLY A 341 9.39 -8.02 17.64
CA GLY A 341 9.15 -7.51 18.99
C GLY A 341 7.75 -7.87 19.50
N CYS A 342 6.73 -7.75 18.64
CA CYS A 342 5.38 -8.18 18.98
C CYS A 342 5.27 -9.70 19.19
N CYS A 343 5.93 -10.53 18.35
CA CYS A 343 5.97 -11.97 18.55
C CYS A 343 6.62 -12.35 19.89
N LEU A 344 7.72 -11.71 20.24
CA LEU A 344 8.43 -11.94 21.49
C LEU A 344 7.63 -11.45 22.71
N LYS A 345 6.95 -10.33 22.61
CA LYS A 345 6.03 -9.82 23.63
C LYS A 345 4.91 -10.84 23.90
N ASP A 346 4.29 -11.38 22.85
CA ASP A 346 3.20 -12.36 22.97
C ASP A 346 3.69 -13.65 23.64
N GLN A 347 4.98 -14.02 23.48
CA GLN A 347 5.64 -15.11 24.19
C GLN A 347 6.13 -14.71 25.60
N GLN A 348 5.85 -13.51 26.09
CA GLN A 348 6.32 -12.97 27.39
C GLN A 348 7.84 -12.86 27.52
N ARG A 349 8.57 -12.80 26.39
CA ARG A 349 10.04 -12.59 26.34
C ARG A 349 10.35 -11.10 26.24
N LEU A 350 9.90 -10.33 27.25
CA LEU A 350 9.89 -8.88 27.23
C LEU A 350 11.26 -8.21 27.02
N PRO A 351 12.38 -8.68 27.63
CA PRO A 351 13.70 -8.07 27.39
C PRO A 351 14.19 -8.23 25.94
N GLU A 352 13.86 -9.34 25.32
CA GLU A 352 14.21 -9.59 23.91
C GLU A 352 13.31 -8.76 22.98
N ALA A 353 12.02 -8.63 23.31
CA ALA A 353 11.10 -7.76 22.61
C ALA A 353 11.55 -6.30 22.64
N GLU A 354 11.94 -5.79 23.81
CA GLU A 354 12.49 -4.44 23.97
C GLU A 354 13.71 -4.23 23.06
N THR A 355 14.66 -5.19 23.08
CA THR A 355 15.86 -5.10 22.23
C THR A 355 15.51 -5.03 20.74
N ALA A 356 14.57 -5.86 20.27
CA ALA A 356 14.16 -5.87 18.88
C ALA A 356 13.47 -4.55 18.49
N LEU A 357 12.61 -4.01 19.35
CA LEU A 357 11.88 -2.76 19.11
C LEU A 357 12.79 -1.54 19.15
N MET A 358 13.79 -1.50 20.06
CA MET A 358 14.80 -0.43 20.06
C MET A 358 15.60 -0.43 18.76
N GLU A 359 16.00 -1.58 18.28
CA GLU A 359 16.72 -1.71 17.01
C GLU A 359 15.81 -1.35 15.82
N SER A 360 14.52 -1.68 15.89
CA SER A 360 13.51 -1.26 14.91
C SER A 360 13.45 0.26 14.80
N VAL A 361 13.24 0.96 15.91
CA VAL A 361 13.20 2.42 15.97
C VAL A 361 14.46 3.02 15.34
N ARG A 362 15.64 2.53 15.76
CA ARG A 362 16.93 2.99 15.24
C ARG A 362 17.06 2.83 13.72
N LEU A 363 16.68 1.68 13.18
CA LEU A 363 16.78 1.41 11.74
C LEU A 363 15.78 2.23 10.93
N ILE A 364 14.55 2.39 11.41
CA ILE A 364 13.53 3.21 10.73
C ILE A 364 14.00 4.67 10.67
N GLU A 365 14.54 5.21 11.75
CA GLU A 365 15.10 6.57 11.76
C GLU A 365 16.28 6.75 10.80
N GLN A 366 17.23 5.80 10.81
CA GLN A 366 18.44 5.87 9.99
C GLN A 366 18.18 5.75 8.48
N ASN A 367 17.12 5.08 8.09
CA ASN A 367 16.78 4.86 6.69
C ASN A 367 15.65 5.79 6.19
N GLU A 368 15.40 6.90 6.90
CA GLU A 368 14.33 7.84 6.58
C GLU A 368 12.97 7.12 6.37
N GLY A 369 12.75 6.08 7.18
CA GLY A 369 11.53 5.30 7.15
C GLY A 369 10.30 6.16 7.42
N SER A 370 9.13 5.67 7.07
CA SER A 370 7.91 6.47 7.23
C SER A 370 7.65 6.80 8.70
N ALA A 371 7.24 8.02 8.97
CA ALA A 371 6.84 8.49 10.30
C ALA A 371 5.77 7.58 10.93
N TYR A 372 4.91 7.00 10.10
CA TYR A 372 3.93 6.00 10.46
C TYR A 372 4.57 4.73 11.05
N SER A 373 5.57 4.15 10.39
CA SER A 373 6.28 2.95 10.88
C SER A 373 7.01 3.22 12.19
N LEU A 374 7.60 4.43 12.31
CA LEU A 374 8.25 4.88 13.54
C LEU A 374 7.25 4.96 14.70
N ALA A 375 6.07 5.54 14.44
CA ALA A 375 5.03 5.68 15.45
C ALA A 375 4.55 4.33 16.01
N TYR A 376 4.38 3.32 15.15
CA TYR A 376 4.05 1.97 15.62
C TYR A 376 5.17 1.33 16.43
N ALA A 377 6.42 1.45 15.97
CA ALA A 377 7.56 0.90 16.69
C ALA A 377 7.71 1.53 18.09
N GLU A 378 7.52 2.85 18.19
CA GLU A 378 7.54 3.59 19.46
C GLU A 378 6.37 3.17 20.37
N MET A 379 5.17 3.04 19.83
CA MET A 379 4.01 2.59 20.59
C MET A 379 4.22 1.19 21.18
N ASP A 380 4.67 0.23 20.36
CA ASP A 380 4.90 -1.15 20.81
C ASP A 380 6.07 -1.22 21.81
N LEU A 381 7.10 -0.38 21.66
CA LEU A 381 8.21 -0.25 22.61
C LEU A 381 7.69 0.28 23.95
N GLY A 382 6.86 1.33 23.95
CA GLY A 382 6.21 1.83 25.15
C GLY A 382 5.40 0.76 25.88
N VAL A 383 4.62 -0.03 25.13
CA VAL A 383 3.84 -1.16 25.68
C VAL A 383 4.76 -2.19 26.34
N VAL A 384 5.84 -2.62 25.65
CA VAL A 384 6.77 -3.62 26.18
C VAL A 384 7.50 -3.13 27.44
N ILE A 385 7.90 -1.88 27.49
CA ILE A 385 8.54 -1.26 28.68
C ILE A 385 7.52 -1.17 29.84
N ALA A 386 6.26 -0.78 29.55
CA ALA A 386 5.20 -0.76 30.56
C ALA A 386 4.86 -2.16 31.09
N ASP A 387 4.89 -3.20 30.23
CA ASP A 387 4.71 -4.61 30.62
C ASP A 387 5.81 -5.08 31.60
N GLN A 388 7.00 -4.49 31.52
CA GLN A 388 8.09 -4.67 32.49
C GLN A 388 7.95 -3.80 33.76
N CYS A 389 6.83 -3.08 33.90
CA CYS A 389 6.55 -2.19 35.03
C CYS A 389 7.49 -0.97 35.14
N ARG A 390 8.07 -0.53 34.03
CA ARG A 390 8.97 0.63 33.93
C ARG A 390 8.18 1.82 33.33
N PHE A 391 7.11 2.24 34.01
CA PHE A 391 6.12 3.17 33.48
C PHE A 391 6.70 4.55 33.14
N ASP A 392 7.61 5.08 33.99
CA ASP A 392 8.27 6.37 33.73
C ASP A 392 9.13 6.33 32.45
N GLU A 393 9.66 5.17 32.08
CA GLU A 393 10.44 4.97 30.88
C GLU A 393 9.55 4.73 29.66
N ALA A 394 8.35 4.20 29.83
CA ALA A 394 7.38 3.96 28.75
C ALA A 394 6.72 5.26 28.25
N ALA A 395 6.44 6.20 29.15
CA ALA A 395 5.69 7.43 28.84
C ALA A 395 6.26 8.25 27.66
N PRO A 396 7.57 8.52 27.55
CA PRO A 396 8.13 9.26 26.43
C PRO A 396 7.94 8.53 25.07
N HIS A 397 7.87 7.22 25.05
CA HIS A 397 7.61 6.44 23.85
C HIS A 397 6.16 6.59 23.37
N PHE A 398 5.19 6.57 24.30
CA PHE A 398 3.79 6.86 23.98
C PHE A 398 3.61 8.30 23.47
N GLU A 399 4.25 9.28 24.11
CA GLU A 399 4.20 10.69 23.67
C GLU A 399 4.73 10.83 22.24
N ARG A 400 5.90 10.26 21.96
CA ARG A 400 6.52 10.30 20.63
C ARG A 400 5.67 9.59 19.59
N ALA A 401 5.13 8.41 19.86
CA ALA A 401 4.23 7.69 18.98
C ALA A 401 3.02 8.54 18.61
N ARG A 402 2.41 9.20 19.60
CA ARG A 402 1.25 10.08 19.42
C ARG A 402 1.58 11.27 18.54
N GLU A 403 2.71 11.94 18.78
CA GLU A 403 3.17 13.08 17.99
C GLU A 403 3.39 12.68 16.51
N GLU A 404 4.05 11.55 16.26
CA GLU A 404 4.30 11.07 14.91
C GLU A 404 3.01 10.70 14.17
N PHE A 405 2.04 10.03 14.82
CA PHE A 405 0.74 9.80 14.23
C PHE A 405 -0.02 11.09 13.92
N LEU A 406 0.01 12.07 14.82
CA LEU A 406 -0.64 13.37 14.58
C LEU A 406 0.05 14.15 13.43
N ARG A 407 1.36 14.06 13.32
CA ARG A 407 2.13 14.66 12.22
C ARG A 407 1.74 14.09 10.85
N CYS A 408 1.39 12.80 10.82
CA CYS A 408 0.88 12.13 9.64
C CYS A 408 -0.64 12.37 9.39
N GLY A 409 -1.32 13.13 10.25
CA GLY A 409 -2.78 13.29 10.17
C GLY A 409 -3.58 12.06 10.65
N MET A 410 -2.93 11.09 11.27
CA MET A 410 -3.49 9.82 11.72
C MET A 410 -4.08 9.93 13.13
N HIS A 411 -5.13 10.74 13.25
CA HIS A 411 -5.75 11.06 14.54
C HIS A 411 -6.31 9.84 15.27
N TYR A 412 -6.75 8.85 14.51
CA TYR A 412 -7.28 7.63 15.11
C TYR A 412 -6.15 6.78 15.73
N GLU A 413 -5.05 6.61 15.03
CA GLU A 413 -3.89 5.85 15.49
C GLU A 413 -3.28 6.52 16.74
N ALA A 414 -3.26 7.86 16.77
CA ALA A 414 -2.92 8.61 17.98
C ALA A 414 -3.85 8.28 19.18
N ASN A 415 -5.12 7.97 18.93
CA ASN A 415 -6.05 7.52 19.98
C ASN A 415 -5.88 6.04 20.36
N LEU A 416 -5.28 5.20 19.51
CA LEU A 416 -4.84 3.87 19.95
C LEU A 416 -3.72 3.98 20.98
N VAL A 417 -2.77 4.90 20.77
CA VAL A 417 -1.72 5.19 21.78
C VAL A 417 -2.35 5.59 23.11
N ASN A 418 -3.39 6.44 23.09
CA ASN A 418 -4.11 6.82 24.32
C ASN A 418 -4.69 5.61 25.05
N ARG A 419 -5.18 4.60 24.34
CA ARG A 419 -5.69 3.37 24.94
C ARG A 419 -4.57 2.55 25.60
N GLU A 420 -3.45 2.35 24.90
CA GLU A 420 -2.31 1.59 25.43
C GLU A 420 -1.70 2.28 26.66
N GLU A 421 -1.57 3.60 26.61
CA GLU A 421 -1.08 4.39 27.74
C GLU A 421 -2.07 4.35 28.92
N ALA A 422 -3.39 4.41 28.67
CA ALA A 422 -4.39 4.29 29.72
C ALA A 422 -4.33 2.91 30.42
N ASP A 423 -4.11 1.82 29.68
CA ASP A 423 -3.92 0.50 30.27
C ASP A 423 -2.64 0.44 31.11
N ALA A 424 -1.55 1.05 30.64
CA ALA A 424 -0.29 1.14 31.39
C ALA A 424 -0.48 1.92 32.69
N LEU A 425 -1.14 3.08 32.64
CA LEU A 425 -1.42 3.92 33.83
C LEU A 425 -2.36 3.20 34.81
N GLN A 426 -3.35 2.44 34.34
CA GLN A 426 -4.18 1.59 35.22
C GLN A 426 -3.32 0.60 36.00
N ARG A 427 -2.43 -0.11 35.32
CA ARG A 427 -1.53 -1.09 35.94
C ARG A 427 -0.53 -0.42 36.91
N GLU A 428 -0.07 0.80 36.62
CA GLU A 428 0.74 1.57 37.55
C GLU A 428 -0.07 1.97 38.80
N SER A 429 -1.31 2.42 38.62
CA SER A 429 -2.21 2.79 39.73
C SER A 429 -2.48 1.64 40.70
N GLU A 430 -2.61 0.41 40.17
CA GLU A 430 -2.80 -0.79 40.97
C GLU A 430 -1.59 -1.11 41.88
N ARG A 431 -0.40 -0.66 41.49
CA ARG A 431 0.87 -0.84 42.23
C ARG A 431 1.22 0.34 43.10
N ALA A 432 0.57 1.48 42.92
CA ALA A 432 0.82 2.67 43.72
C ALA A 432 0.40 2.46 45.18
N HIS A 433 1.33 2.67 46.10
CA HIS A 433 1.05 2.60 47.55
C HIS A 433 0.51 3.92 48.09
N ASP A 434 0.75 5.02 47.43
CA ASP A 434 0.27 6.35 47.75
C ASP A 434 -1.13 6.56 47.13
N ALA A 435 -2.10 6.89 47.94
CA ALA A 435 -3.49 7.07 47.52
C ALA A 435 -3.65 8.30 46.59
N GLU A 436 -2.91 9.38 46.84
CA GLU A 436 -2.97 10.58 46.01
C GLU A 436 -2.37 10.31 44.61
N LYS A 437 -1.21 9.60 44.56
CA LYS A 437 -0.64 9.15 43.29
C LYS A 437 -1.58 8.20 42.55
N LYS A 438 -2.19 7.25 43.24
CA LYS A 438 -3.16 6.32 42.66
C LYS A 438 -4.34 7.04 42.02
N ASP A 439 -4.95 7.98 42.75
CA ASP A 439 -6.08 8.74 42.23
C ASP A 439 -5.71 9.61 41.03
N ALA A 440 -4.53 10.22 41.05
CA ALA A 440 -4.01 10.99 39.90
C ALA A 440 -3.85 10.13 38.65
N LEU A 441 -3.21 8.96 38.78
CA LEU A 441 -3.02 8.01 37.68
C LEU A 441 -4.36 7.50 37.11
N LEU A 442 -5.35 7.18 37.97
CA LEU A 442 -6.68 6.76 37.53
C LEU A 442 -7.43 7.86 36.77
N VAL A 443 -7.31 9.13 37.19
CA VAL A 443 -7.94 10.26 36.49
C VAL A 443 -7.32 10.44 35.10
N GLU A 444 -6.02 10.33 34.99
CA GLU A 444 -5.31 10.43 33.71
C GLU A 444 -5.66 9.27 32.79
N ALA A 445 -5.57 8.02 33.27
CA ALA A 445 -5.93 6.83 32.55
C ALA A 445 -7.38 6.90 32.03
N LEU A 446 -8.31 7.33 32.89
CA LEU A 446 -9.71 7.48 32.53
C LEU A 446 -9.92 8.52 31.42
N SER A 447 -9.22 9.65 31.48
CA SER A 447 -9.29 10.69 30.45
C SER A 447 -8.86 10.14 29.07
N LEU A 448 -7.76 9.41 29.02
CA LEU A 448 -7.22 8.81 27.81
C LEU A 448 -8.14 7.70 27.27
N ALA A 449 -8.61 6.81 28.14
CA ALA A 449 -9.48 5.70 27.75
C ALA A 449 -10.83 6.17 27.20
N VAL A 450 -11.44 7.19 27.82
CA VAL A 450 -12.71 7.76 27.33
C VAL A 450 -12.53 8.39 25.95
N ARG A 451 -11.43 9.12 25.70
CA ARG A 451 -11.13 9.68 24.39
C ARG A 451 -10.99 8.57 23.34
N ALA A 452 -10.20 7.54 23.64
CA ALA A 452 -10.00 6.40 22.75
C ALA A 452 -11.31 5.67 22.43
N ALA A 453 -12.16 5.43 23.45
CA ALA A 453 -13.43 4.74 23.28
C ALA A 453 -14.45 5.53 22.45
N VAL A 454 -14.52 6.85 22.64
CA VAL A 454 -15.44 7.71 21.88
C VAL A 454 -15.01 7.82 20.42
N ASP A 455 -13.73 7.99 20.15
CA ASP A 455 -13.22 8.08 18.80
C ASP A 455 -13.38 6.74 18.04
N ALA A 456 -13.05 5.62 18.67
CA ALA A 456 -13.26 4.29 18.11
C ALA A 456 -14.75 4.03 17.77
N ASP A 457 -15.67 4.55 18.58
CA ASP A 457 -17.11 4.44 18.35
C ASP A 457 -17.59 5.33 17.20
N GLU A 458 -17.05 6.53 17.06
CA GLU A 458 -17.39 7.42 15.95
C GLU A 458 -16.89 6.88 14.61
N ARG A 459 -15.67 6.32 14.55
CA ARG A 459 -15.06 5.81 13.32
C ARG A 459 -15.82 4.62 12.72
N ARG A 460 -16.52 3.82 13.48
CA ARG A 460 -17.34 2.71 12.94
C ARG A 460 -18.34 3.14 11.88
N PHE A 461 -18.81 4.40 11.92
CA PHE A 461 -19.76 4.92 10.95
C PHE A 461 -19.10 5.32 9.62
N GLN A 462 -17.77 5.37 9.57
CA GLN A 462 -17.02 5.63 8.35
C GLN A 462 -16.90 4.36 7.49
N PHE A 463 -17.10 3.16 8.07
CA PHE A 463 -17.07 1.92 7.30
C PHE A 463 -18.39 1.70 6.56
N PRO A 464 -18.38 1.71 5.21
CA PRO A 464 -19.59 1.48 4.43
C PRO A 464 -20.07 0.03 4.49
N ALA A 465 -19.14 -0.94 4.62
CA ALA A 465 -19.46 -2.35 4.68
C ALA A 465 -19.79 -2.82 6.09
N SER A 466 -20.85 -3.63 6.23
CA SER A 466 -21.29 -4.20 7.50
C SER A 466 -20.21 -5.04 8.18
N ASP A 467 -19.50 -5.85 7.40
CA ASP A 467 -18.50 -6.80 7.90
C ASP A 467 -17.25 -6.09 8.42
N ALA A 468 -16.79 -5.05 7.74
CA ALA A 468 -15.69 -4.20 8.21
C ALA A 468 -16.09 -3.47 9.50
N ARG A 469 -17.33 -2.92 9.53
CA ARG A 469 -17.88 -2.27 10.71
C ARG A 469 -17.95 -3.20 11.92
N MET A 470 -18.45 -4.43 11.73
CA MET A 470 -18.55 -5.41 12.81
C MET A 470 -17.17 -5.81 13.34
N ARG A 471 -16.20 -6.01 12.47
CA ARG A 471 -14.82 -6.31 12.89
C ARG A 471 -14.18 -5.15 13.64
N TRP A 472 -14.35 -3.94 13.13
CA TRP A 472 -13.92 -2.75 13.84
C TRP A 472 -14.49 -2.68 15.25
N ILE A 473 -15.80 -2.93 15.39
CA ILE A 473 -16.46 -2.95 16.69
C ILE A 473 -15.79 -3.98 17.60
N GLN A 474 -15.67 -5.22 17.15
CA GLN A 474 -15.14 -6.32 17.98
C GLN A 474 -13.68 -6.15 18.36
N ARG A 475 -12.84 -5.64 17.43
CA ARG A 475 -11.39 -5.58 17.64
C ARG A 475 -10.92 -4.29 18.29
N VAL A 476 -11.65 -3.21 18.10
CA VAL A 476 -11.21 -1.87 18.51
C VAL A 476 -12.18 -1.18 19.44
N ALA A 477 -13.45 -1.04 19.04
CA ALA A 477 -14.39 -0.25 19.83
C ALA A 477 -14.80 -0.94 21.14
N GLU A 478 -15.03 -2.26 21.12
CA GLU A 478 -15.37 -3.01 22.35
C GLU A 478 -14.21 -3.01 23.37
N PRO A 479 -12.96 -3.36 23.02
CA PRO A 479 -11.86 -3.29 23.98
C PRO A 479 -11.64 -1.88 24.55
N SER A 480 -11.74 -0.84 23.73
CA SER A 480 -11.61 0.56 24.20
C SER A 480 -12.73 0.95 25.16
N ARG A 481 -13.96 0.47 24.92
CA ARG A 481 -15.11 0.69 25.83
C ARG A 481 -14.97 -0.09 27.13
N GLU A 482 -14.50 -1.35 27.06
CA GLU A 482 -14.28 -2.17 28.26
C GLU A 482 -13.26 -1.51 29.17
N LEU A 483 -12.16 -0.98 28.63
CA LEU A 483 -11.16 -0.26 29.41
C LEU A 483 -11.75 1.01 30.05
N ALA A 484 -12.48 1.83 29.27
CA ALA A 484 -13.08 3.06 29.79
C ALA A 484 -14.13 2.78 30.89
N LEU A 485 -14.90 1.68 30.76
CA LEU A 485 -15.85 1.26 31.79
C LEU A 485 -15.17 0.73 33.06
N SER A 486 -14.10 -0.05 32.90
CA SER A 486 -13.30 -0.56 34.00
C SER A 486 -12.71 0.59 34.82
N LEU A 487 -12.07 1.54 34.15
CA LEU A 487 -11.49 2.72 34.81
C LEU A 487 -12.53 3.64 35.44
N ALA A 488 -13.71 3.83 34.84
CA ALA A 488 -14.80 4.59 35.43
C ALA A 488 -15.36 3.91 36.69
N ALA A 489 -15.38 2.58 36.70
CA ALA A 489 -15.76 1.79 37.88
C ALA A 489 -14.73 1.88 39.00
N ASP A 490 -13.43 1.79 38.66
CA ASP A 490 -12.30 1.93 39.60
C ASP A 490 -12.26 3.32 40.22
N ALA A 491 -12.59 4.35 39.45
CA ALA A 491 -12.73 5.73 39.90
C ALA A 491 -14.04 5.97 40.68
N GLN A 492 -14.92 4.96 40.83
CA GLN A 492 -16.24 5.02 41.48
C GLN A 492 -17.16 6.11 40.88
N ASP A 493 -16.99 6.47 39.60
CA ASP A 493 -17.84 7.44 38.91
C ASP A 493 -19.07 6.76 38.27
N ALA A 494 -20.07 6.47 39.10
CA ALA A 494 -21.31 5.85 38.64
C ALA A 494 -22.09 6.72 37.63
N GLY A 495 -21.89 8.03 37.63
CA GLY A 495 -22.46 8.96 36.65
C GLY A 495 -21.87 8.72 35.27
N LEU A 496 -20.56 8.69 35.17
CA LEU A 496 -19.83 8.43 33.92
C LEU A 496 -20.13 7.02 33.39
N VAL A 497 -20.14 5.99 34.25
CA VAL A 497 -20.53 4.63 33.86
C VAL A 497 -21.93 4.62 33.21
N SER A 498 -22.88 5.31 33.83
CA SER A 498 -24.25 5.40 33.29
C SER A 498 -24.31 6.12 31.96
N GLU A 499 -23.56 7.21 31.80
CA GLU A 499 -23.48 7.97 30.52
C GLU A 499 -22.83 7.17 29.40
N LEU A 500 -21.70 6.48 29.67
CA LEU A 500 -21.03 5.63 28.71
C LEU A 500 -21.95 4.50 28.24
N VAL A 501 -22.60 3.79 29.17
CA VAL A 501 -23.55 2.72 28.84
C VAL A 501 -24.74 3.25 28.04
N ALA A 502 -25.29 4.40 28.40
CA ALA A 502 -26.43 5.02 27.71
C ALA A 502 -26.01 5.44 26.26
N SER A 503 -24.86 6.06 26.12
CA SER A 503 -24.30 6.46 24.81
C SER A 503 -24.16 5.27 23.85
N TRP A 504 -23.66 4.15 24.36
CA TRP A 504 -23.42 2.96 23.52
C TRP A 504 -24.69 2.12 23.27
N ARG A 505 -25.66 2.13 24.16
CA ARG A 505 -26.99 1.53 23.93
C ARG A 505 -27.77 2.23 22.83
N THR A 506 -27.74 3.55 22.79
CA THR A 506 -28.40 4.33 21.72
C THR A 506 -27.75 4.12 20.35
N SER A 507 -26.51 3.69 20.33
CA SER A 507 -25.78 3.35 19.10
C SER A 507 -26.04 1.92 18.58
N GLY A 508 -26.90 1.13 19.24
CA GLY A 508 -27.31 -0.22 18.77
C GLY A 508 -26.29 -1.33 18.97
N VAL A 509 -25.30 -1.16 19.85
CA VAL A 509 -24.09 -2.04 19.90
C VAL A 509 -23.80 -2.62 21.29
N VAL A 510 -24.68 -2.62 22.23
CA VAL A 510 -24.43 -3.33 23.48
C VAL A 510 -25.20 -4.66 23.50
N SER A 511 -24.44 -5.75 23.36
CA SER A 511 -24.92 -7.07 23.75
C SER A 511 -24.88 -7.18 25.29
N PRO A 512 -25.97 -7.48 25.97
CA PRO A 512 -26.03 -7.47 27.44
C PRO A 512 -25.19 -8.55 28.13
N SER A 513 -24.52 -9.42 27.41
CA SER A 513 -24.04 -10.70 27.94
C SER A 513 -22.53 -10.80 28.22
N SER A 514 -21.69 -9.85 27.80
CA SER A 514 -20.24 -10.03 27.91
C SER A 514 -19.57 -9.35 29.11
N GLY A 515 -20.09 -8.26 29.64
CA GLY A 515 -19.39 -7.47 30.66
C GLY A 515 -19.67 -7.85 32.10
N LEU A 516 -20.87 -8.40 32.42
CA LEU A 516 -21.28 -8.65 33.80
C LEU A 516 -20.84 -10.03 34.34
N GLU A 517 -20.52 -10.99 33.49
CA GLU A 517 -20.08 -12.31 33.95
C GLU A 517 -18.58 -12.36 34.29
N ARG A 518 -17.73 -11.52 33.66
CA ARG A 518 -16.28 -11.47 33.94
C ARG A 518 -15.93 -10.76 35.24
N ALA A 519 -16.76 -9.87 35.73
CA ALA A 519 -16.54 -9.18 37.02
C ALA A 519 -16.76 -10.06 38.26
N ARG A 520 -17.14 -11.34 38.09
CA ARG A 520 -17.44 -12.26 39.19
C ARG A 520 -16.52 -13.48 39.33
N GLY A 521 -15.52 -13.64 38.49
CA GLY A 521 -14.63 -14.79 38.58
C GLY A 521 -13.25 -14.46 38.08
N GLY A 522 -12.29 -14.36 38.98
CA GLY A 522 -10.88 -14.31 38.60
C GLY A 522 -10.50 -15.59 37.93
N ASP A 523 -9.93 -15.47 36.78
CA ASP A 523 -9.14 -16.33 36.17
C ASP A 523 -8.39 -16.29 35.06
N PRO A 524 -7.29 -16.96 35.00
CA PRO A 524 -6.08 -16.76 34.24
C PRO A 524 -6.24 -17.26 32.80
N GLY A 525 -6.37 -16.40 31.92
CA GLY A 525 -6.51 -16.67 30.50
C GLY A 525 -7.02 -15.44 29.76
N ARG A 526 -6.43 -14.28 30.05
CA ARG A 526 -6.67 -13.08 29.28
C ARG A 526 -6.34 -13.40 27.81
N PRO A 527 -7.31 -13.35 26.90
CA PRO A 527 -6.96 -13.42 25.48
C PRO A 527 -5.98 -12.30 25.18
N PRO A 528 -4.97 -12.51 24.35
CA PRO A 528 -4.00 -11.49 24.05
C PRO A 528 -4.71 -10.23 23.62
N HIS A 529 -4.39 -9.12 24.28
CA HIS A 529 -4.87 -7.80 23.90
C HIS A 529 -4.16 -7.41 22.62
N HIS A 530 -4.78 -7.72 21.48
CA HIS A 530 -4.33 -7.18 20.24
C HIS A 530 -5.33 -6.19 19.73
N PRO A 531 -4.90 -4.90 19.60
CA PRO A 531 -5.53 -4.07 18.63
C PRO A 531 -5.50 -4.84 17.32
N ALA A 532 -6.59 -4.75 16.54
CA ALA A 532 -6.42 -4.90 15.12
C ALA A 532 -5.47 -3.77 14.74
N GLN A 533 -4.19 -4.06 14.86
CA GLN A 533 -3.23 -3.21 14.22
C GLN A 533 -3.68 -3.15 12.80
N ALA A 534 -3.84 -1.94 12.35
CA ALA A 534 -3.63 -1.71 10.97
C ALA A 534 -2.36 -2.52 10.67
N THR A 535 -2.51 -3.63 9.97
CA THR A 535 -1.42 -4.18 9.23
C THR A 535 -0.70 -2.97 8.70
N VAL A 536 0.59 -2.85 8.96
CA VAL A 536 1.42 -1.86 8.30
C VAL A 536 0.86 -1.75 6.89
N PRO A 537 0.41 -0.58 6.41
CA PRO A 537 -0.15 -0.52 5.09
C PRO A 537 0.94 -1.02 4.19
N ILE A 538 0.78 -2.27 3.81
CA ILE A 538 1.65 -2.86 2.85
C ILE A 538 1.14 -2.17 1.62
N THR A 539 1.91 -1.19 1.18
CA THR A 539 1.84 -0.74 -0.18
C THR A 539 1.84 -2.02 -0.99
N GLY A 540 0.67 -2.41 -1.48
CA GLY A 540 0.59 -3.43 -2.48
C GLY A 540 1.42 -2.84 -3.60
N VAL A 541 2.68 -3.26 -3.70
CA VAL A 541 3.43 -3.00 -4.90
C VAL A 541 2.63 -3.69 -5.96
N MET A 542 1.93 -2.88 -6.72
CA MET A 542 1.47 -3.30 -8.00
C MET A 542 2.76 -3.70 -8.68
N ALA A 543 2.91 -4.98 -9.01
CA ALA A 543 3.88 -5.34 -10.01
C ALA A 543 3.49 -4.49 -11.22
N THR A 544 4.20 -3.40 -11.42
CA THR A 544 4.31 -2.82 -12.74
C THR A 544 5.08 -3.90 -13.49
N ASP A 545 4.31 -4.85 -14.07
CA ASP A 545 4.91 -5.89 -14.84
C ASP A 545 5.78 -5.22 -15.89
N ALA A 546 7.08 -5.45 -15.78
CA ALA A 546 8.02 -5.16 -16.84
C ALA A 546 7.64 -5.87 -18.17
N GLU A 547 6.61 -6.67 -18.14
CA GLU A 547 6.06 -7.43 -19.26
C GLU A 547 5.07 -6.66 -20.16
N ASN A 548 4.67 -5.42 -19.84
CA ASN A 548 3.75 -4.62 -20.67
C ASN A 548 4.43 -3.87 -21.83
N GLY A 549 5.58 -4.30 -22.29
CA GLY A 549 6.37 -3.66 -23.34
C GLY A 549 6.24 -4.21 -24.75
N VAL A 550 5.26 -5.05 -25.08
CA VAL A 550 5.07 -5.53 -26.45
C VAL A 550 3.73 -5.05 -27.01
N GLY A 551 3.68 -3.77 -27.32
CA GLY A 551 2.76 -3.27 -28.34
C GLY A 551 3.39 -3.50 -29.69
N GLY A 552 2.95 -4.53 -30.41
CA GLY A 552 3.38 -4.83 -31.76
C GLY A 552 3.21 -3.61 -32.67
N VAL A 553 4.24 -3.31 -33.43
CA VAL A 553 4.15 -2.39 -34.57
C VAL A 553 3.28 -3.06 -35.62
N GLY A 554 1.95 -2.88 -35.52
CA GLY A 554 0.99 -3.18 -36.55
C GLY A 554 0.96 -2.01 -37.54
N SER A 555 1.21 -2.33 -38.78
CA SER A 555 1.17 -1.43 -39.93
C SER A 555 -0.17 -0.69 -40.04
N VAL A 556 -0.06 0.58 -40.37
CA VAL A 556 -1.16 1.49 -40.74
C VAL A 556 -1.83 1.04 -42.02
N GLU A 557 -3.15 0.88 -42.03
CA GLU A 557 -4.01 1.26 -43.15
C GLU A 557 -5.50 1.33 -42.73
N GLY A 558 -6.16 2.45 -43.07
CA GLY A 558 -7.59 2.48 -43.42
C GLY A 558 -8.57 3.23 -42.52
N LEU A 559 -8.63 4.52 -42.67
CA LEU A 559 -9.79 5.45 -42.74
C LEU A 559 -11.22 4.92 -42.48
N GLY A 560 -11.97 5.65 -41.65
CA GLY A 560 -13.43 5.66 -41.65
C GLY A 560 -14.09 6.39 -40.48
N ASP A 561 -14.38 7.66 -40.64
CA ASP A 561 -15.31 8.50 -39.88
C ASP A 561 -16.77 8.21 -40.30
N PRO A 562 -17.88 8.72 -39.72
CA PRO A 562 -18.09 9.61 -38.56
C PRO A 562 -19.35 9.36 -37.69
N SER A 563 -19.42 10.13 -36.61
CA SER A 563 -20.62 10.80 -36.06
C SER A 563 -21.71 9.99 -35.33
N GLY A 564 -22.03 10.49 -34.14
CA GLY A 564 -23.31 10.26 -33.49
C GLY A 564 -23.34 10.61 -32.00
N GLY A 565 -23.54 11.87 -31.68
CA GLY A 565 -23.74 12.31 -30.30
C GLY A 565 -25.15 12.03 -29.78
N VAL A 566 -25.27 11.83 -28.47
CA VAL A 566 -26.48 12.21 -27.71
C VAL A 566 -26.11 12.62 -26.30
N ARG A 567 -26.59 13.78 -25.90
CA ARG A 567 -26.56 14.34 -24.54
C ARG A 567 -27.58 13.62 -23.65
N GLY A 568 -27.26 13.51 -22.36
CA GLY A 568 -28.24 13.16 -21.34
C GLY A 568 -27.72 13.46 -19.93
N SER A 569 -28.11 14.62 -19.44
CA SER A 569 -27.96 15.04 -18.04
C SER A 569 -28.93 14.32 -17.13
N ALA A 570 -28.53 13.90 -15.94
CA ALA A 570 -29.46 13.79 -14.80
C ALA A 570 -28.72 13.90 -13.46
N ASN A 571 -28.98 14.99 -12.78
CA ASN A 571 -28.74 15.19 -11.34
C ASN A 571 -29.57 14.21 -10.52
N ALA A 572 -28.96 13.59 -9.50
CA ALA A 572 -29.71 13.06 -8.38
C ALA A 572 -28.94 13.28 -7.06
N ALA A 573 -29.37 14.30 -6.35
CA ALA A 573 -28.97 14.56 -4.98
C ALA A 573 -29.63 13.53 -4.04
N GLY A 574 -28.84 12.65 -3.44
CA GLY A 574 -29.27 11.76 -2.37
C GLY A 574 -29.17 12.45 -1.02
N ARG A 575 -30.33 12.77 -0.39
CA ARG A 575 -30.42 13.28 0.96
C ARG A 575 -30.16 12.14 1.97
N SER A 576 -29.17 12.34 2.83
CA SER A 576 -28.97 11.55 4.05
C SER A 576 -29.97 12.03 5.10
N ILE A 577 -30.88 11.16 5.51
CA ILE A 577 -31.75 11.38 6.68
C ILE A 577 -31.14 10.62 7.86
N GLY A 578 -30.53 11.35 8.79
CA GLY A 578 -30.14 10.84 10.09
C GLY A 578 -31.22 11.18 11.12
N PRO A 579 -31.50 10.31 12.11
CA PRO A 579 -32.55 10.60 13.12
C PRO A 579 -32.09 11.69 14.07
N ASN A 580 -32.95 12.69 14.24
CA ASN A 580 -32.83 13.73 15.25
C ASN A 580 -33.08 13.12 16.66
N LEU A 581 -32.03 13.10 17.48
CA LEU A 581 -32.18 12.84 18.92
C LEU A 581 -32.19 14.16 19.68
N VAL A 582 -33.32 14.47 20.27
CA VAL A 582 -33.47 15.58 21.20
C VAL A 582 -33.05 15.08 22.60
N MET A 583 -31.99 15.66 23.14
CA MET A 583 -31.53 15.39 24.50
C MET A 583 -32.29 16.29 25.50
N PRO A 584 -32.63 15.80 26.70
CA PRO A 584 -33.27 16.62 27.72
C PRO A 584 -32.34 17.76 28.18
N HIS A 585 -32.92 18.95 28.33
CA HIS A 585 -32.20 20.13 28.82
C HIS A 585 -31.87 19.97 30.31
N GLY A 586 -30.58 20.16 30.68
CA GLY A 586 -30.25 20.66 32.01
C GLY A 586 -29.30 19.89 32.90
N SER A 587 -28.23 19.26 32.36
CA SER A 587 -26.99 19.00 33.13
C SER A 587 -25.78 19.00 32.18
N ARG A 588 -24.66 19.58 32.61
CA ARG A 588 -23.39 19.38 31.91
C ARG A 588 -23.09 17.89 31.96
N SER A 589 -22.98 17.22 30.81
CA SER A 589 -22.65 15.80 30.78
C SER A 589 -21.25 15.60 31.35
N THR A 590 -21.07 14.58 32.19
CA THR A 590 -19.77 14.24 32.77
C THR A 590 -18.76 13.91 31.68
N LEU A 591 -19.20 13.35 30.55
CA LEU A 591 -18.38 13.15 29.33
C LEU A 591 -17.70 14.44 28.84
N SER A 592 -18.32 15.63 29.04
CA SER A 592 -17.69 16.89 28.63
C SER A 592 -16.51 17.31 29.51
N ALA A 593 -16.38 16.73 30.69
CA ALA A 593 -15.22 16.98 31.56
C ALA A 593 -13.98 16.21 31.13
N TYR A 594 -14.15 15.01 30.54
CA TYR A 594 -13.05 14.13 30.12
C TYR A 594 -12.68 14.30 28.63
N ALA A 595 -13.54 14.88 27.82
CA ALA A 595 -13.31 15.10 26.39
C ALA A 595 -13.90 16.45 25.93
N PRO A 596 -13.36 17.59 26.39
CA PRO A 596 -13.92 18.92 26.11
C PRO A 596 -13.96 19.25 24.62
N ASP A 597 -13.00 18.80 23.83
CA ASP A 597 -12.92 19.04 22.39
C ASP A 597 -14.02 18.32 21.59
N LEU A 598 -14.47 17.15 22.07
CA LEU A 598 -15.55 16.39 21.46
C LEU A 598 -16.93 17.07 21.66
N ALA A 599 -17.12 17.73 22.79
CA ALA A 599 -18.32 18.53 23.05
C ALA A 599 -18.41 19.75 22.12
N LEU A 600 -17.27 20.36 21.74
CA LEU A 600 -17.20 21.45 20.76
C LEU A 600 -17.47 20.95 19.33
N ARG A 601 -16.92 19.81 18.92
CA ARG A 601 -17.15 19.21 17.59
C ARG A 601 -18.61 18.83 17.38
N ARG A 602 -19.30 18.33 18.41
CA ARG A 602 -20.75 18.07 18.34
C ARG A 602 -21.55 19.36 18.09
N LYS A 603 -21.18 20.50 18.69
CA LYS A 603 -21.86 21.79 18.45
C LYS A 603 -21.65 22.38 17.06
N VAL A 604 -20.53 22.07 16.41
CA VAL A 604 -20.23 22.56 15.05
C VAL A 604 -20.94 21.73 13.97
N LYS A 605 -21.15 20.42 14.18
CA LYS A 605 -21.86 19.55 13.22
C LYS A 605 -23.39 19.77 13.18
N TYR A 606 -23.98 20.47 14.15
CA TYR A 606 -25.44 20.69 14.26
C TYR A 606 -25.81 22.18 14.11
N ARG A 607 -24.93 23.04 13.58
CA ARG A 607 -25.22 24.34 13.00
C ARG A 607 -25.01 24.29 11.49
#